data_718703b569058a46188c7df27487f72b
#
_entry.id   718703b569058a46188c7df27487f72b
#
_cell.length_a   1.000
_cell.length_b   1.000
_cell.length_c   1.000
_cell.angle_alpha   90.00
_cell.angle_beta   90.00
_cell.angle_gamma   90.00
#
_symmetry.space_group_name_H-M   'P 1'
#
loop_
_entity.id
_entity.type
_entity.pdbx_description
1 polymer ?
#
loop_
_entity_poly.entity_id
_entity_poly.type
_entity_poly.pdbx_seq_one_letter_code
_entity_poly.pdbx_strand_id
1 'polypeptide(L)'
;ADGCWYLNGVKRFITNGDADIHLVLARSEEGTKDGRGLSMFIYDKRNGGVNVRRIENKMGIKGSPTCELVFKNAKAELCGDRKLGLIKYVMALMNGARLGIMAQAVGLSEAAYREAYAYALDRKQFGKSIIEFPAIAEIIALMRAKADASRSMLYETARFVDVYKALDDISKERKLTPEERQEFKKYSKLADAFTPMGKGMTTEYAN
;
A
#
# COMPACT_ATOMS: atom_id res chain seq x y z
N ALA A 1 9.96 -28.63 -22.26
CA ALA A 1 8.95 -27.99 -21.46
C ALA A 1 8.50 -26.72 -22.19
N ASP A 2 7.21 -26.48 -22.30
CA ASP A 2 6.54 -25.45 -23.10
C ASP A 2 6.65 -24.01 -22.54
N GLY A 3 7.57 -23.77 -21.62
CA GLY A 3 7.76 -22.47 -20.97
C GLY A 3 6.60 -22.05 -20.04
N CYS A 4 5.61 -22.91 -19.83
CA CYS A 4 4.47 -22.62 -19.00
C CYS A 4 4.73 -22.97 -17.52
N TRP A 5 4.12 -22.18 -16.63
CA TRP A 5 4.14 -22.42 -15.18
C TRP A 5 2.75 -22.80 -14.70
N TYR A 6 2.69 -23.67 -13.69
CA TYR A 6 1.44 -24.11 -13.09
C TYR A 6 1.46 -23.78 -11.60
N LEU A 7 0.54 -22.92 -11.18
CA LEU A 7 0.45 -22.44 -9.81
C LEU A 7 -0.46 -23.35 -8.97
N ASN A 8 0.00 -23.67 -7.76
CA ASN A 8 -0.75 -24.43 -6.77
C ASN A 8 -0.62 -23.76 -5.41
N GLY A 9 -1.70 -23.69 -4.66
CA GLY A 9 -1.71 -23.16 -3.31
C GLY A 9 -2.92 -22.29 -3.00
N VAL A 10 -2.89 -21.63 -1.85
CA VAL A 10 -3.94 -20.74 -1.37
C VAL A 10 -3.38 -19.36 -1.12
N LYS A 11 -4.11 -18.34 -1.57
CA LYS A 11 -3.85 -16.93 -1.28
C LYS A 11 -5.02 -16.35 -0.52
N ARG A 12 -4.75 -15.63 0.58
CA ARG A 12 -5.78 -15.02 1.42
C ARG A 12 -5.69 -13.51 1.39
N PHE A 13 -6.84 -12.88 1.64
CA PHE A 13 -6.96 -11.41 1.71
C PHE A 13 -6.49 -10.70 0.45
N ILE A 14 -6.80 -11.29 -0.72
CA ILE A 14 -6.39 -10.70 -2.00
C ILE A 14 -7.40 -9.63 -2.41
N THR A 15 -6.94 -8.39 -2.40
CA THR A 15 -7.71 -7.23 -2.85
C THR A 15 -8.06 -7.38 -4.33
N ASN A 16 -9.33 -7.16 -4.66
CA ASN A 16 -9.88 -7.34 -6.00
C ASN A 16 -9.59 -8.75 -6.58
N GLY A 17 -9.65 -9.76 -5.71
CA GLY A 17 -9.26 -11.13 -6.06
C GLY A 17 -10.20 -11.86 -7.03
N ASP A 18 -11.31 -11.25 -7.46
CA ASP A 18 -12.17 -11.77 -8.53
C ASP A 18 -11.88 -11.11 -9.90
N ALA A 19 -10.79 -10.39 -10.03
CA ALA A 19 -10.36 -9.79 -11.30
C ALA A 19 -10.00 -10.85 -12.35
N ASP A 20 -9.95 -10.44 -13.61
CA ASP A 20 -9.62 -11.34 -14.73
C ASP A 20 -8.11 -11.62 -14.82
N ILE A 21 -7.28 -10.66 -14.43
CA ILE A 21 -5.80 -10.77 -14.47
C ILE A 21 -5.24 -10.63 -13.06
N HIS A 22 -4.39 -11.57 -12.66
CA HIS A 22 -3.73 -11.55 -11.38
C HIS A 22 -2.20 -11.50 -11.50
N LEU A 23 -1.57 -10.67 -10.70
CA LEU A 23 -0.15 -10.76 -10.43
C LEU A 23 0.06 -11.65 -9.21
N VAL A 24 0.71 -12.79 -9.40
CA VAL A 24 0.83 -13.83 -8.37
C VAL A 24 2.30 -14.03 -7.99
N LEU A 25 2.62 -13.74 -6.73
CA LEU A 25 3.93 -14.10 -6.17
C LEU A 25 3.92 -15.56 -5.76
N ALA A 26 4.78 -16.38 -6.33
CA ALA A 26 4.87 -17.79 -5.98
C ALA A 26 6.34 -18.28 -5.97
N ARG A 27 6.57 -19.40 -5.26
CA ARG A 27 7.89 -20.01 -5.19
C ARG A 27 8.19 -20.76 -6.50
N SER A 28 9.26 -20.34 -7.15
CA SER A 28 9.75 -20.95 -8.39
C SER A 28 11.03 -21.77 -8.20
N GLU A 29 11.65 -21.67 -7.02
CA GLU A 29 12.93 -22.33 -6.73
C GLU A 29 12.73 -23.35 -5.60
N GLU A 30 12.96 -24.63 -5.95
CA GLU A 30 12.94 -25.70 -4.97
C GLU A 30 14.05 -25.54 -3.92
N GLY A 31 13.81 -26.01 -2.71
CA GLY A 31 14.78 -25.95 -1.61
C GLY A 31 15.01 -24.59 -0.98
N THR A 32 14.42 -23.51 -1.52
CA THR A 32 14.54 -22.16 -0.94
C THR A 32 13.43 -21.88 0.08
N LYS A 33 13.77 -21.18 1.15
CA LYS A 33 12.80 -20.77 2.20
C LYS A 33 12.62 -19.26 2.29
N ASP A 34 13.51 -18.48 1.69
CA ASP A 34 13.50 -17.01 1.72
C ASP A 34 12.84 -16.37 0.48
N GLY A 35 12.86 -15.04 0.43
CA GLY A 35 12.28 -14.26 -0.67
C GLY A 35 13.00 -14.39 -2.00
N ARG A 36 14.26 -14.88 -2.01
CA ARG A 36 15.06 -15.07 -3.23
C ARG A 36 14.60 -16.25 -4.08
N GLY A 37 13.78 -17.14 -3.52
CA GLY A 37 13.14 -18.21 -4.28
C GLY A 37 11.79 -17.87 -4.89
N LEU A 38 11.36 -16.60 -4.81
CA LEU A 38 10.04 -16.14 -5.23
C LEU A 38 10.12 -15.41 -6.57
N SER A 39 9.23 -15.78 -7.50
CA SER A 39 9.05 -15.13 -8.79
C SER A 39 7.64 -14.56 -8.92
N MET A 40 7.45 -13.60 -9.81
CA MET A 40 6.17 -13.02 -10.15
C MET A 40 5.59 -13.72 -11.37
N PHE A 41 4.28 -13.99 -11.35
CA PHE A 41 3.56 -14.62 -12.44
C PHE A 41 2.34 -13.79 -12.81
N ILE A 42 2.00 -13.79 -14.10
CA ILE A 42 0.73 -13.29 -14.62
C ILE A 42 -0.19 -14.49 -14.80
N TYR A 43 -1.33 -14.45 -14.16
CA TYR A 43 -2.40 -15.42 -14.34
C TYR A 43 -3.60 -14.75 -14.99
N ASP A 44 -4.15 -15.37 -16.03
CA ASP A 44 -5.37 -14.97 -16.71
C ASP A 44 -6.51 -15.93 -16.30
N LYS A 45 -7.65 -15.39 -15.85
CA LYS A 45 -8.81 -16.15 -15.40
C LYS A 45 -9.33 -17.12 -16.48
N ARG A 46 -9.15 -16.78 -17.75
CA ARG A 46 -9.51 -17.66 -18.90
C ARG A 46 -8.76 -18.98 -18.92
N ASN A 47 -7.59 -19.06 -18.30
CA ASN A 47 -6.82 -20.29 -18.18
C ASN A 47 -7.41 -21.32 -17.21
N GLY A 48 -8.38 -20.91 -16.39
CA GLY A 48 -8.96 -21.77 -15.34
C GLY A 48 -7.97 -22.12 -14.22
N GLY A 49 -8.38 -23.04 -13.35
CA GLY A 49 -7.53 -23.53 -12.26
C GLY A 49 -7.49 -22.62 -11.01
N VAL A 50 -8.22 -21.52 -10.99
CA VAL A 50 -8.38 -20.67 -9.80
C VAL A 50 -9.85 -20.59 -9.41
N ASN A 51 -10.11 -20.79 -8.12
CA ASN A 51 -11.44 -20.66 -7.55
C ASN A 51 -11.44 -19.64 -6.42
N VAL A 52 -12.39 -18.71 -6.45
CA VAL A 52 -12.69 -17.81 -5.33
C VAL A 52 -13.46 -18.63 -4.28
N ARG A 53 -12.76 -19.03 -3.22
CA ARG A 53 -13.37 -19.83 -2.15
C ARG A 53 -14.24 -18.99 -1.22
N ARG A 54 -13.85 -17.74 -0.98
CA ARG A 54 -14.56 -16.81 -0.10
C ARG A 54 -14.26 -15.37 -0.45
N ILE A 55 -15.27 -14.52 -0.31
CA ILE A 55 -15.12 -13.07 -0.27
C ILE A 55 -15.23 -12.63 1.20
N GLU A 56 -14.26 -11.86 1.68
CA GLU A 56 -14.19 -11.44 3.08
C GLU A 56 -15.25 -10.40 3.41
N ASN A 57 -15.89 -10.52 4.56
CA ASN A 57 -16.75 -9.47 5.11
C ASN A 57 -15.88 -8.43 5.80
N LYS A 58 -15.81 -7.22 5.23
CA LYS A 58 -14.93 -6.13 5.70
C LYS A 58 -15.74 -5.02 6.37
N MET A 59 -15.09 -4.23 7.23
CA MET A 59 -15.69 -3.03 7.83
C MET A 59 -15.97 -1.94 6.80
N GLY A 60 -15.09 -1.78 5.80
CA GLY A 60 -15.21 -0.79 4.73
C GLY A 60 -14.64 -1.29 3.41
N ILE A 61 -14.64 -0.43 2.38
CA ILE A 61 -14.18 -0.71 1.01
C ILE A 61 -14.83 -2.01 0.48
N LYS A 62 -16.14 -2.13 0.69
CA LYS A 62 -16.89 -3.36 0.36
C LYS A 62 -17.11 -3.54 -1.15
N GLY A 63 -17.01 -2.45 -1.92
CA GLY A 63 -17.11 -2.48 -3.38
C GLY A 63 -15.92 -3.18 -4.08
N SER A 64 -14.78 -3.36 -3.38
CA SER A 64 -13.65 -4.16 -3.87
C SER A 64 -13.64 -5.50 -3.16
N PRO A 65 -13.83 -6.65 -3.86
CA PRO A 65 -13.88 -7.96 -3.23
C PRO A 65 -12.48 -8.37 -2.75
N THR A 66 -12.33 -8.59 -1.45
CA THR A 66 -11.12 -9.19 -0.87
C THR A 66 -11.36 -10.69 -0.76
N CYS A 67 -10.59 -11.47 -1.52
CA CYS A 67 -10.88 -12.88 -1.75
C CYS A 67 -9.86 -13.82 -1.10
N GLU A 68 -10.34 -15.01 -0.79
CA GLU A 68 -9.49 -16.20 -0.61
C GLU A 68 -9.50 -17.00 -1.92
N LEU A 69 -8.32 -17.15 -2.54
CA LEU A 69 -8.14 -17.81 -3.83
C LEU A 69 -7.47 -19.17 -3.65
N VAL A 70 -7.99 -20.18 -4.33
CA VAL A 70 -7.41 -21.53 -4.38
C VAL A 70 -6.93 -21.79 -5.79
N PHE A 71 -5.62 -21.97 -5.95
CA PHE A 71 -4.95 -22.31 -7.20
C PHE A 71 -4.77 -23.82 -7.29
N LYS A 72 -5.21 -24.44 -8.38
CA LYS A 72 -5.05 -25.87 -8.69
C LYS A 72 -4.60 -26.00 -10.13
N ASN A 73 -3.31 -26.24 -10.33
CA ASN A 73 -2.69 -26.33 -11.66
C ASN A 73 -3.08 -25.15 -12.57
N ALA A 74 -3.14 -23.96 -12.00
CA ALA A 74 -3.49 -22.74 -12.73
C ALA A 74 -2.34 -22.33 -13.64
N LYS A 75 -2.54 -22.39 -14.97
CA LYS A 75 -1.54 -22.01 -15.95
C LYS A 75 -1.27 -20.51 -15.86
N ALA A 76 0.01 -20.15 -15.78
CA ALA A 76 0.45 -18.77 -15.66
C ALA A 76 1.77 -18.54 -16.42
N GLU A 77 2.09 -17.29 -16.68
CA GLU A 77 3.30 -16.87 -17.38
C GLU A 77 4.24 -16.17 -16.40
N LEU A 78 5.55 -16.35 -16.57
CA LEU A 78 6.55 -15.64 -15.77
C LEU A 78 6.53 -14.15 -16.13
N CYS A 79 6.42 -13.30 -15.11
CA CYS A 79 6.49 -11.84 -15.24
C CYS A 79 7.91 -11.39 -14.88
N GLY A 80 8.65 -10.93 -15.88
CA GLY A 80 10.03 -10.48 -15.70
C GLY A 80 11.01 -11.62 -15.39
N ASP A 81 11.98 -11.37 -14.52
CA ASP A 81 13.05 -12.31 -14.20
C ASP A 81 12.69 -13.22 -13.01
N ARG A 82 13.14 -14.49 -13.07
CA ARG A 82 13.03 -15.42 -11.94
C ARG A 82 13.77 -14.88 -10.71
N LYS A 83 13.30 -15.22 -9.53
CA LYS A 83 13.89 -14.88 -8.21
C LYS A 83 13.75 -13.41 -7.80
N LEU A 84 13.28 -12.54 -8.68
CA LEU A 84 13.10 -11.10 -8.40
C LEU A 84 11.68 -10.73 -8.00
N GLY A 85 10.76 -11.68 -7.90
CA GLY A 85 9.35 -11.44 -7.63
C GLY A 85 9.09 -10.63 -6.38
N LEU A 86 9.67 -10.99 -5.24
CA LEU A 86 9.53 -10.24 -4.01
C LEU A 86 10.41 -8.99 -3.98
N ILE A 87 11.71 -9.17 -4.25
CA ILE A 87 12.72 -8.14 -3.99
C ILE A 87 12.54 -6.91 -4.90
N LYS A 88 12.17 -7.14 -6.16
CA LYS A 88 12.02 -6.07 -7.16
C LYS A 88 10.55 -5.71 -7.38
N TYR A 89 9.72 -6.67 -7.79
CA TYR A 89 8.40 -6.36 -8.33
C TYR A 89 7.36 -6.10 -7.22
N VAL A 90 7.24 -7.00 -6.24
CA VAL A 90 6.27 -6.82 -5.14
C VAL A 90 6.63 -5.64 -4.26
N MET A 91 7.91 -5.44 -3.93
CA MET A 91 8.32 -4.32 -3.08
C MET A 91 8.04 -2.97 -3.75
N ALA A 92 8.29 -2.85 -5.06
CA ALA A 92 7.96 -1.62 -5.79
C ALA A 92 6.44 -1.35 -5.80
N LEU A 93 5.62 -2.38 -6.06
CA LEU A 93 4.15 -2.29 -6.01
C LEU A 93 3.67 -1.89 -4.61
N MET A 94 4.17 -2.56 -3.57
CA MET A 94 3.76 -2.31 -2.18
C MET A 94 4.14 -0.92 -1.67
N ASN A 95 5.30 -0.40 -2.05
CA ASN A 95 5.72 0.94 -1.65
C ASN A 95 4.81 2.00 -2.30
N GLY A 96 4.44 1.84 -3.57
CA GLY A 96 3.46 2.70 -4.22
C GLY A 96 2.09 2.65 -3.56
N ALA A 97 1.59 1.45 -3.26
CA ALA A 97 0.31 1.26 -2.59
C ALA A 97 0.29 1.88 -1.18
N ARG A 98 1.37 1.75 -0.41
CA ARG A 98 1.49 2.33 0.95
C ARG A 98 1.38 3.85 0.93
N LEU A 99 1.98 4.52 -0.06
CA LEU A 99 1.85 5.97 -0.21
C LEU A 99 0.39 6.37 -0.48
N GLY A 100 -0.33 5.62 -1.32
CA GLY A 100 -1.76 5.82 -1.56
C GLY A 100 -2.61 5.65 -0.29
N ILE A 101 -2.29 4.65 0.54
CA ILE A 101 -2.98 4.45 1.84
C ILE A 101 -2.69 5.60 2.83
N MET A 102 -1.46 6.14 2.85
CA MET A 102 -1.17 7.35 3.64
C MET A 102 -2.07 8.52 3.23
N ALA A 103 -2.24 8.75 1.93
CA ALA A 103 -3.11 9.81 1.42
C ALA A 103 -4.58 9.60 1.82
N GLN A 104 -5.08 8.36 1.75
CA GLN A 104 -6.43 8.02 2.23
C GLN A 104 -6.58 8.29 3.73
N ALA A 105 -5.61 7.90 4.56
CA ALA A 105 -5.64 8.11 6.00
C ALA A 105 -5.63 9.60 6.36
N VAL A 106 -4.83 10.42 5.67
CA VAL A 106 -4.82 11.89 5.84
C VAL A 106 -6.18 12.49 5.48
N GLY A 107 -6.76 12.07 4.33
CA GLY A 107 -8.09 12.54 3.92
C GLY A 107 -9.18 12.18 4.91
N LEU A 108 -9.15 10.96 5.46
CA LEU A 108 -10.09 10.49 6.48
C LEU A 108 -9.94 11.29 7.78
N SER A 109 -8.70 11.49 8.26
CA SER A 109 -8.43 12.29 9.47
C SER A 109 -8.92 13.73 9.35
N GLU A 110 -8.70 14.36 8.19
CA GLU A 110 -9.16 15.72 7.92
C GLU A 110 -10.69 15.81 7.91
N ALA A 111 -11.36 14.86 7.24
CA ALA A 111 -12.82 14.81 7.19
C ALA A 111 -13.42 14.62 8.61
N ALA A 112 -12.89 13.66 9.36
CA ALA A 112 -13.33 13.41 10.73
C ALA A 112 -13.14 14.64 11.65
N TYR A 113 -11.99 15.31 11.54
CA TYR A 113 -11.73 16.54 12.28
C TYR A 113 -12.74 17.64 11.94
N ARG A 114 -13.01 17.88 10.66
CA ARG A 114 -13.95 18.94 10.23
C ARG A 114 -15.35 18.72 10.78
N GLU A 115 -15.86 17.51 10.66
CA GLU A 115 -17.18 17.14 11.17
C GLU A 115 -17.24 17.24 12.71
N ALA A 116 -16.24 16.71 13.41
CA ALA A 116 -16.18 16.77 14.87
C ALA A 116 -16.07 18.22 15.38
N TYR A 117 -15.26 19.05 14.73
CA TYR A 117 -15.11 20.46 15.09
C TYR A 117 -16.40 21.26 14.88
N ALA A 118 -17.04 21.11 13.70
CA ALA A 118 -18.30 21.78 13.41
C ALA A 118 -19.40 21.37 14.40
N TYR A 119 -19.52 20.09 14.70
CA TYR A 119 -20.47 19.59 15.69
C TYR A 119 -20.17 20.14 17.09
N ALA A 120 -18.91 20.20 17.51
CA ALA A 120 -18.53 20.69 18.85
C ALA A 120 -18.81 22.19 19.03
N LEU A 121 -18.81 22.98 17.96
CA LEU A 121 -19.21 24.37 17.95
C LEU A 121 -20.74 24.54 18.07
N ASP A 122 -21.52 23.71 17.38
CA ASP A 122 -23.00 23.84 17.34
C ASP A 122 -23.68 23.21 18.55
N ARG A 123 -23.24 22.04 18.99
CA ARG A 123 -23.86 21.30 20.10
C ARG A 123 -23.67 22.00 21.43
N LYS A 124 -24.79 22.25 22.13
CA LYS A 124 -24.80 22.89 23.47
C LYS A 124 -25.13 21.88 24.55
N GLN A 125 -24.45 21.99 25.68
CA GLN A 125 -24.75 21.33 26.95
C GLN A 125 -24.45 22.28 28.10
N PHE A 126 -25.26 22.24 29.14
CA PHE A 126 -25.09 23.10 30.32
C PHE A 126 -24.96 24.61 29.99
N GLY A 127 -25.69 25.06 28.96
CA GLY A 127 -25.77 26.49 28.58
C GLY A 127 -24.61 26.97 27.65
N LYS A 128 -23.66 26.12 27.25
CA LYS A 128 -22.55 26.52 26.39
C LYS A 128 -22.25 25.47 25.34
N SER A 129 -21.48 25.84 24.30
CA SER A 129 -21.02 24.90 23.27
C SER A 129 -20.09 23.86 23.86
N ILE A 130 -20.13 22.60 23.37
CA ILE A 130 -19.35 21.54 23.98
C ILE A 130 -17.85 21.73 23.75
N ILE A 131 -17.41 22.48 22.73
CA ILE A 131 -16.01 22.85 22.51
C ILE A 131 -15.43 23.65 23.71
N GLU A 132 -16.23 24.30 24.51
CA GLU A 132 -15.81 25.06 25.68
C GLU A 132 -15.49 24.18 26.90
N PHE A 133 -15.75 22.88 26.82
CA PHE A 133 -15.33 21.93 27.84
C PHE A 133 -13.90 21.47 27.58
N PRO A 134 -12.98 21.56 28.55
CA PRO A 134 -11.55 21.26 28.36
C PRO A 134 -11.28 19.88 27.71
N ALA A 135 -11.99 18.85 28.15
CA ALA A 135 -11.82 17.50 27.61
C ALA A 135 -12.19 17.42 26.12
N ILE A 136 -13.25 18.11 25.68
CA ILE A 136 -13.63 18.14 24.25
C ILE A 136 -12.64 18.99 23.44
N ALA A 137 -12.26 20.14 23.96
CA ALA A 137 -11.27 21.01 23.32
C ALA A 137 -9.92 20.27 23.11
N GLU A 138 -9.47 19.50 24.10
CA GLU A 138 -8.25 18.69 24.01
C GLU A 138 -8.36 17.61 22.91
N ILE A 139 -9.47 16.89 22.84
CA ILE A 139 -9.70 15.87 21.80
C ILE A 139 -9.65 16.51 20.41
N ILE A 140 -10.36 17.61 20.20
CA ILE A 140 -10.40 18.32 18.92
C ILE A 140 -9.00 18.86 18.54
N ALA A 141 -8.27 19.43 19.50
CA ALA A 141 -6.90 19.89 19.28
C ALA A 141 -5.95 18.73 18.89
N LEU A 142 -6.10 17.58 19.56
CA LEU A 142 -5.32 16.38 19.25
C LEU A 142 -5.65 15.82 17.85
N MET A 143 -6.91 15.79 17.45
CA MET A 143 -7.33 15.39 16.10
C MET A 143 -6.65 16.29 15.05
N ARG A 144 -6.66 17.60 15.26
CA ARG A 144 -5.99 18.56 14.37
C ARG A 144 -4.48 18.30 14.28
N ALA A 145 -3.81 18.17 15.43
CA ALA A 145 -2.38 17.93 15.49
C ALA A 145 -2.00 16.63 14.77
N LYS A 146 -2.76 15.54 14.96
CA LYS A 146 -2.55 14.26 14.28
C LYS A 146 -2.76 14.38 12.76
N ALA A 147 -3.78 15.09 12.30
CA ALA A 147 -4.05 15.31 10.88
C ALA A 147 -2.92 16.11 10.21
N ASP A 148 -2.43 17.17 10.85
CA ASP A 148 -1.33 17.99 10.32
C ASP A 148 0.01 17.24 10.33
N ALA A 149 0.33 16.48 11.37
CA ALA A 149 1.50 15.62 11.43
C ALA A 149 1.46 14.54 10.33
N SER A 150 0.30 13.91 10.13
CA SER A 150 0.08 12.91 9.07
C SER A 150 0.26 13.50 7.68
N ARG A 151 -0.23 14.71 7.45
CA ARG A 151 -0.08 15.43 6.18
C ARG A 151 1.38 15.78 5.89
N SER A 152 2.10 16.25 6.90
CA SER A 152 3.53 16.57 6.79
C SER A 152 4.35 15.32 6.44
N MET A 153 4.07 14.20 7.12
CA MET A 153 4.70 12.91 6.84
C MET A 153 4.41 12.42 5.42
N LEU A 154 3.16 12.54 4.98
CA LEU A 154 2.76 12.15 3.61
C LEU A 154 3.53 12.95 2.56
N TYR A 155 3.54 14.28 2.66
CA TYR A 155 4.15 15.14 1.66
C TYR A 155 5.67 14.96 1.59
N GLU A 156 6.34 14.83 2.73
CA GLU A 156 7.77 14.60 2.74
C GLU A 156 8.12 13.20 2.19
N THR A 157 7.34 12.19 2.53
CA THR A 157 7.52 10.84 1.95
C THR A 157 7.27 10.83 0.45
N ALA A 158 6.24 11.53 -0.03
CA ALA A 158 5.96 11.68 -1.46
C ALA A 158 7.13 12.36 -2.18
N ARG A 159 7.69 13.42 -1.61
CA ARG A 159 8.87 14.11 -2.16
C ARG A 159 10.07 13.16 -2.30
N PHE A 160 10.34 12.31 -1.30
CA PHE A 160 11.41 11.31 -1.42
C PHE A 160 11.17 10.33 -2.57
N VAL A 161 9.92 9.86 -2.71
CA VAL A 161 9.53 8.95 -3.78
C VAL A 161 9.66 9.61 -5.15
N ASP A 162 9.21 10.85 -5.30
CA ASP A 162 9.25 11.58 -6.57
C ASP A 162 10.70 11.83 -7.03
N VAL A 163 11.56 12.27 -6.11
CA VAL A 163 12.98 12.53 -6.45
C VAL A 163 13.68 11.24 -6.88
N TYR A 164 13.53 10.14 -6.12
CA TYR A 164 14.24 8.94 -6.51
C TYR A 164 13.70 8.35 -7.82
N LYS A 165 12.37 8.42 -8.08
CA LYS A 165 11.77 7.94 -9.33
C LYS A 165 12.22 8.77 -10.54
N ALA A 166 12.26 10.10 -10.40
CA ALA A 166 12.77 10.96 -11.47
C ALA A 166 14.22 10.60 -11.83
N LEU A 167 15.07 10.35 -10.83
CA LEU A 167 16.45 9.93 -11.06
C LEU A 167 16.54 8.50 -11.61
N ASP A 168 15.64 7.59 -11.23
CA ASP A 168 15.54 6.25 -11.80
C ASP A 168 15.21 6.32 -13.30
N ASP A 169 14.25 7.16 -13.68
CA ASP A 169 13.86 7.34 -15.07
C ASP A 169 15.00 7.95 -15.90
N ILE A 170 15.69 8.96 -15.41
CA ILE A 170 16.90 9.52 -16.04
C ILE A 170 17.97 8.42 -16.21
N SER A 171 18.12 7.53 -15.23
CA SER A 171 19.11 6.45 -15.29
C SER A 171 18.89 5.44 -16.42
N LYS A 172 17.66 5.34 -16.90
CA LYS A 172 17.29 4.47 -18.04
C LYS A 172 17.67 5.08 -19.39
N GLU A 173 17.73 6.41 -19.46
CA GLU A 173 18.05 7.19 -20.66
C GLU A 173 19.55 7.48 -20.79
N ARG A 174 20.21 7.78 -19.67
CA ARG A 174 21.64 8.10 -19.62
C ARG A 174 22.28 7.70 -18.29
N LYS A 175 23.61 7.65 -18.25
CA LYS A 175 24.34 7.48 -16.97
C LYS A 175 24.13 8.69 -16.07
N LEU A 176 23.83 8.45 -14.80
CA LEU A 176 23.77 9.49 -13.78
C LEU A 176 25.16 10.06 -13.48
N THR A 177 25.23 11.36 -13.20
CA THR A 177 26.43 12.00 -12.67
C THR A 177 26.77 11.45 -11.27
N PRO A 178 27.97 11.72 -10.72
CA PRO A 178 28.31 11.32 -9.36
C PRO A 178 27.33 11.90 -8.31
N GLU A 179 26.96 13.16 -8.46
CA GLU A 179 26.02 13.88 -7.59
C GLU A 179 24.63 13.27 -7.68
N GLU A 180 24.10 13.06 -8.89
CA GLU A 180 22.81 12.40 -9.12
C GLU A 180 22.75 10.98 -8.53
N ARG A 181 23.85 10.22 -8.61
CA ARG A 181 23.95 8.89 -7.97
C ARG A 181 23.88 8.97 -6.45
N GLN A 182 24.50 9.96 -5.87
CA GLN A 182 24.47 10.18 -4.43
C GLN A 182 23.05 10.54 -3.98
N GLU A 183 22.38 11.43 -4.71
CA GLU A 183 20.97 11.78 -4.45
C GLU A 183 20.04 10.60 -4.65
N PHE A 184 20.16 9.87 -5.76
CA PHE A 184 19.37 8.65 -5.98
C PHE A 184 19.50 7.68 -4.83
N LYS A 185 20.72 7.38 -4.38
CA LYS A 185 20.98 6.47 -3.25
C LYS A 185 20.39 6.99 -1.94
N LYS A 186 20.44 8.29 -1.70
CA LYS A 186 19.90 8.96 -0.51
C LYS A 186 18.37 8.84 -0.52
N TYR A 187 17.71 9.30 -1.58
CA TYR A 187 16.26 9.38 -1.65
C TYR A 187 15.60 8.02 -1.79
N SER A 188 16.22 7.06 -2.46
CA SER A 188 15.75 5.66 -2.47
C SER A 188 15.70 5.07 -1.06
N LYS A 189 16.76 5.25 -0.26
CA LYS A 189 16.79 4.78 1.13
C LYS A 189 15.76 5.48 2.02
N LEU A 190 15.58 6.79 1.85
CA LEU A 190 14.57 7.55 2.58
C LEU A 190 13.16 7.07 2.21
N ALA A 191 12.86 6.90 0.92
CA ALA A 191 11.58 6.38 0.46
C ALA A 191 11.28 4.98 1.02
N ASP A 192 12.27 4.07 1.01
CA ASP A 192 12.13 2.71 1.55
C ASP A 192 11.84 2.69 3.06
N ALA A 193 12.47 3.61 3.82
CA ALA A 193 12.26 3.71 5.26
C ALA A 193 10.93 4.41 5.59
N PHE A 194 10.66 5.56 4.98
CA PHE A 194 9.54 6.41 5.35
C PHE A 194 8.18 5.90 4.83
N THR A 195 8.15 5.19 3.71
CA THR A 195 6.89 4.67 3.17
C THR A 195 6.18 3.69 4.12
N PRO A 196 6.83 2.64 4.69
CA PRO A 196 6.17 1.78 5.67
C PRO A 196 5.91 2.48 7.00
N MET A 197 6.83 3.32 7.49
CA MET A 197 6.66 4.08 8.74
C MET A 197 5.48 5.05 8.64
N GLY A 198 5.43 5.82 7.55
CA GLY A 198 4.36 6.78 7.31
C GLY A 198 3.00 6.11 7.17
N LYS A 199 2.91 4.98 6.44
CA LYS A 199 1.68 4.18 6.38
C LYS A 199 1.23 3.75 7.79
N GLY A 200 2.14 3.21 8.61
CA GLY A 200 1.83 2.81 9.98
C GLY A 200 1.31 3.98 10.82
N MET A 201 2.06 5.09 10.87
CA MET A 201 1.71 6.27 11.64
C MET A 201 0.37 6.89 11.22
N THR A 202 0.18 7.13 9.92
CA THR A 202 -1.02 7.84 9.44
C THR A 202 -2.29 7.02 9.62
N THR A 203 -2.23 5.69 9.44
CA THR A 203 -3.39 4.83 9.67
C THR A 203 -3.72 4.65 11.15
N GLU A 204 -2.72 4.67 12.03
CA GLU A 204 -2.94 4.67 13.49
C GLU A 204 -3.57 5.97 13.96
N TYR A 205 -3.13 7.11 13.41
CA TYR A 205 -3.69 8.42 13.76
C TYR A 205 -5.10 8.66 13.21
N ALA A 206 -5.49 7.95 12.15
CA ALA A 206 -6.82 8.04 11.56
C ALA A 206 -7.90 7.23 12.34
N ASN A 207 -7.47 6.35 13.24
CA ASN A 207 -8.34 5.62 14.17
C ASN A 207 -8.52 6.39 15.48
#